data_e5b70055f7ada560343521d4099f3a8e
#
_entry.id   e5b70055f7ada560343521d4099f3a8e
#
_cell.length_a   1.000
_cell.length_b   1.000
_cell.length_c   1.000
_cell.angle_alpha   90.00
_cell.angle_beta   90.00
_cell.angle_gamma   90.00
#
_symmetry.space_group_name_H-M   'P 1'
#
loop_
_entity.id
_entity.type
_entity.pdbx_description
1 polymer ?
#
loop_
_entity_poly.entity_id
_entity_poly.type
_entity_poly.pdbx_seq_one_letter_code
_entity_poly.pdbx_strand_id
1 'polypeptide(L)'
;VVITEGPEHPALIRSVLGLPEGSEGGPELVDGGFGEDGQPLTHAARAKVVVRQAKRGVRVVRLMTGDPFVYASGPEEAAACAKVGIGFEIVPGVSSVSAVPAYAGIPLTTKDHREVTVVTAGDKVDWSRYVASPTLVLLSAVGSIGEIARALMDAGRSAETPVAMTSTGTTTEQQTLTSTLEHIAADSRAARMAPPAVTVVGEVVAMREALSWFETKPLFGWRILVPRTKEQAGSLSSRLREFGGVPEEVPTISVEPPRNPLQMDKAVRGLVEGRYEWIAFTSVNAVKAVREKFEEYGLDARAFSGLKIAAVGDKTAAAIGDWGLRADLVPSGEQSAAGLLEDWPEYDEMLDPINRVFLPRADIATENLVAGLIDLGWECDDVTAYRTVRAAPPPAPVRDAIKGGKFDAVVFTSSSTVRNLVGIAGKPHPSTVIAVIGPATAKTAEEHGLRVDVLAPRPDVDELVDALADFGASRRAAMLEAGQPVTKPSERKPSSRKKVRTQ
;
A
#
# COMPACT_ATOMS: atom_id res chain seq x y z
N VAL A 1 -12.07 2.35 -23.30
CA VAL A 1 -11.03 1.30 -23.34
C VAL A 1 -9.73 1.86 -22.81
N VAL A 2 -9.06 1.12 -21.93
CA VAL A 2 -7.68 1.44 -21.52
C VAL A 2 -6.74 0.39 -22.07
N ILE A 3 -5.73 0.83 -22.84
CA ILE A 3 -4.69 -0.04 -23.37
C ILE A 3 -3.49 0.05 -22.42
N THR A 4 -3.13 -1.07 -21.80
CA THR A 4 -2.06 -1.18 -20.80
C THR A 4 -0.74 -1.60 -21.46
N GLU A 5 0.37 -1.48 -20.72
CA GLU A 5 1.70 -1.88 -21.20
C GLU A 5 2.36 -2.91 -20.28
N GLY A 6 2.10 -2.85 -18.97
CA GLY A 6 2.66 -3.73 -17.98
C GLY A 6 1.61 -4.54 -17.23
N PRO A 7 1.99 -5.66 -16.63
CA PRO A 7 1.08 -6.53 -15.85
C PRO A 7 0.53 -5.86 -14.59
N GLU A 8 1.21 -4.83 -14.08
CA GLU A 8 0.79 -4.06 -12.89
C GLU A 8 -0.29 -3.02 -13.19
N HIS A 9 -0.43 -2.59 -14.43
CA HIS A 9 -1.36 -1.52 -14.81
C HIS A 9 -2.83 -1.84 -14.51
N PRO A 10 -3.34 -3.05 -14.72
CA PRO A 10 -4.72 -3.39 -14.36
C PRO A 10 -5.04 -3.17 -12.87
N ALA A 11 -4.15 -3.57 -11.98
CA ALA A 11 -4.31 -3.38 -10.53
C ALA A 11 -4.26 -1.88 -10.16
N LEU A 12 -3.34 -1.13 -10.77
CA LEU A 12 -3.22 0.32 -10.58
C LEU A 12 -4.49 1.05 -11.04
N ILE A 13 -5.02 0.71 -12.23
CA ILE A 13 -6.25 1.31 -12.77
C ILE A 13 -7.43 1.07 -11.83
N ARG A 14 -7.60 -0.15 -11.34
CA ARG A 14 -8.66 -0.48 -10.38
C ARG A 14 -8.52 0.32 -9.09
N SER A 15 -7.30 0.42 -8.57
CA SER A 15 -7.01 1.20 -7.36
C SER A 15 -7.34 2.69 -7.53
N VAL A 16 -6.93 3.30 -8.64
CA VAL A 16 -7.19 4.72 -8.94
C VAL A 16 -8.69 5.01 -9.12
N LEU A 17 -9.42 4.07 -9.72
CA LEU A 17 -10.87 4.18 -9.92
C LEU A 17 -11.69 3.77 -8.69
N GLY A 18 -11.05 3.36 -7.59
CA GLY A 18 -11.75 2.90 -6.39
C GLY A 18 -12.56 1.61 -6.60
N LEU A 19 -12.23 0.80 -7.60
CA LEU A 19 -12.95 -0.43 -7.92
C LEU A 19 -12.48 -1.58 -7.03
N PRO A 20 -13.39 -2.27 -6.30
CA PRO A 20 -13.03 -3.44 -5.52
C PRO A 20 -12.44 -4.56 -6.38
N GLU A 21 -11.59 -5.38 -5.77
CA GLU A 21 -11.03 -6.54 -6.44
C GLU A 21 -12.15 -7.54 -6.78
N GLY A 22 -12.21 -7.98 -8.05
CA GLY A 22 -13.28 -8.89 -8.53
C GLY A 22 -14.63 -8.24 -8.83
N SER A 23 -14.81 -6.92 -8.62
CA SER A 23 -16.06 -6.24 -8.98
C SER A 23 -16.27 -6.19 -10.50
N GLU A 24 -17.52 -6.36 -10.93
CA GLU A 24 -17.95 -6.04 -12.30
C GLU A 24 -18.01 -4.51 -12.46
N GLY A 25 -17.42 -4.01 -13.53
CA GLY A 25 -17.40 -2.58 -13.84
C GLY A 25 -16.01 -2.04 -14.16
N GLY A 26 -15.96 -0.80 -14.62
CA GLY A 26 -14.73 -0.15 -15.06
C GLY A 26 -14.51 -0.23 -16.58
N PRO A 27 -13.39 0.33 -17.07
CA PRO A 27 -13.08 0.35 -18.48
C PRO A 27 -12.67 -1.04 -18.99
N GLU A 28 -12.97 -1.34 -20.25
CA GLU A 28 -12.39 -2.49 -20.95
C GLU A 28 -10.86 -2.35 -20.96
N LEU A 29 -10.14 -3.37 -20.49
CA LEU A 29 -8.68 -3.39 -20.48
C LEU A 29 -8.17 -4.22 -21.64
N VAL A 30 -7.20 -3.68 -22.38
CA VAL A 30 -6.55 -4.33 -23.51
C VAL A 30 -5.05 -4.34 -23.29
N ASP A 31 -4.40 -5.48 -23.43
CA ASP A 31 -2.94 -5.55 -23.41
C ASP A 31 -2.36 -4.93 -24.70
N GLY A 32 -1.52 -3.93 -24.55
CA GLY A 32 -0.78 -3.27 -25.61
C GLY A 32 0.74 -3.47 -25.49
N GLY A 33 1.19 -4.23 -24.50
CA GLY A 33 2.59 -4.51 -24.25
C GLY A 33 3.06 -5.83 -24.84
N PHE A 34 2.22 -6.87 -24.78
CA PHE A 34 2.58 -8.24 -25.13
C PHE A 34 1.62 -8.85 -26.15
N GLY A 35 2.12 -9.77 -26.96
CA GLY A 35 1.34 -10.58 -27.89
C GLY A 35 0.74 -11.82 -27.20
N GLU A 36 -0.11 -12.55 -27.91
CA GLU A 36 -0.72 -13.80 -27.44
C GLU A 36 0.33 -14.89 -27.12
N ASP A 37 1.51 -14.77 -27.72
CA ASP A 37 2.68 -15.63 -27.48
C ASP A 37 3.51 -15.21 -26.25
N GLY A 38 3.07 -14.17 -25.52
CA GLY A 38 3.78 -13.61 -24.38
C GLY A 38 5.05 -12.81 -24.71
N GLN A 39 5.31 -12.57 -26.00
CA GLN A 39 6.46 -11.76 -26.42
C GLN A 39 6.11 -10.27 -26.46
N PRO A 40 7.06 -9.37 -26.15
CA PRO A 40 6.84 -7.95 -26.26
C PRO A 40 6.46 -7.53 -27.69
N LEU A 41 5.38 -6.76 -27.81
CA LEU A 41 4.96 -6.22 -29.09
C LEU A 41 5.97 -5.20 -29.61
N THR A 42 6.24 -5.24 -30.92
CA THR A 42 6.99 -4.19 -31.62
C THR A 42 6.22 -2.86 -31.60
N HIS A 43 6.89 -1.72 -31.73
CA HIS A 43 6.24 -0.40 -31.83
C HIS A 43 5.15 -0.37 -32.93
N ALA A 44 5.41 -0.97 -34.08
CA ALA A 44 4.42 -1.06 -35.17
C ALA A 44 3.18 -1.91 -34.77
N ALA A 45 3.38 -2.98 -33.98
CA ALA A 45 2.28 -3.81 -33.52
C ALA A 45 1.45 -3.09 -32.44
N ARG A 46 2.10 -2.39 -31.51
CA ARG A 46 1.43 -1.52 -30.51
C ARG A 46 0.57 -0.45 -31.17
N ALA A 47 1.11 0.25 -32.16
CA ALA A 47 0.39 1.24 -32.96
C ALA A 47 -0.88 0.66 -33.63
N LYS A 48 -0.81 -0.58 -34.15
CA LYS A 48 -1.98 -1.28 -34.72
C LYS A 48 -3.05 -1.56 -33.67
N VAL A 49 -2.67 -1.92 -32.44
CA VAL A 49 -3.62 -2.14 -31.35
C VAL A 49 -4.36 -0.85 -31.04
N VAL A 50 -3.65 0.27 -30.87
CA VAL A 50 -4.25 1.59 -30.59
C VAL A 50 -5.22 2.01 -31.68
N VAL A 51 -4.78 1.98 -32.93
CA VAL A 51 -5.62 2.36 -34.10
C VAL A 51 -6.85 1.46 -34.22
N ARG A 52 -6.70 0.14 -33.98
CA ARG A 52 -7.83 -0.81 -34.02
C ARG A 52 -8.89 -0.46 -32.96
N GLN A 53 -8.48 -0.17 -31.74
CA GLN A 53 -9.43 0.21 -30.68
C GLN A 53 -10.08 1.56 -30.96
N ALA A 54 -9.33 2.55 -31.40
CA ALA A 54 -9.87 3.87 -31.69
C ALA A 54 -10.88 3.86 -32.85
N LYS A 55 -10.71 3.00 -33.86
CA LYS A 55 -11.67 2.81 -34.96
C LYS A 55 -13.03 2.25 -34.55
N ARG A 56 -13.15 1.71 -33.32
CA ARG A 56 -14.46 1.29 -32.77
C ARG A 56 -15.36 2.48 -32.37
N GLY A 57 -14.87 3.72 -32.50
CA GLY A 57 -15.62 4.92 -32.11
C GLY A 57 -15.72 5.14 -30.61
N VAL A 58 -14.89 4.47 -29.81
CA VAL A 58 -14.84 4.61 -28.35
C VAL A 58 -13.68 5.48 -27.92
N ARG A 59 -13.77 6.09 -26.74
CA ARG A 59 -12.65 6.80 -26.11
C ARG A 59 -11.59 5.78 -25.69
N VAL A 60 -10.36 5.98 -26.17
CA VAL A 60 -9.21 5.11 -25.86
C VAL A 60 -8.21 5.90 -25.01
N VAL A 61 -7.80 5.31 -23.90
CA VAL A 61 -6.67 5.79 -23.10
C VAL A 61 -5.53 4.80 -23.25
N ARG A 62 -4.39 5.25 -23.77
CA ARG A 62 -3.16 4.46 -23.83
C ARG A 62 -2.32 4.79 -22.60
N LEU A 63 -2.26 3.87 -21.64
CA LEU A 63 -1.43 4.02 -20.44
C LEU A 63 -0.03 3.46 -20.71
N MET A 64 0.98 4.30 -20.54
CA MET A 64 2.39 3.97 -20.78
C MET A 64 3.20 4.20 -19.50
N THR A 65 4.28 3.45 -19.34
CA THR A 65 5.24 3.67 -18.27
C THR A 65 6.18 4.83 -18.64
N GLY A 66 6.39 5.77 -17.72
CA GLY A 66 7.27 6.91 -17.93
C GLY A 66 6.62 8.03 -18.76
N ASP A 67 7.38 8.65 -19.65
CA ASP A 67 6.91 9.68 -20.56
C ASP A 67 6.68 9.10 -21.95
N PRO A 68 5.50 9.30 -22.56
CA PRO A 68 5.17 8.72 -23.86
C PRO A 68 6.14 9.12 -25.00
N PHE A 69 6.75 10.31 -24.90
CA PHE A 69 7.60 10.87 -25.94
C PHE A 69 9.11 10.82 -25.62
N VAL A 70 9.50 10.19 -24.48
CA VAL A 70 10.90 10.08 -24.07
C VAL A 70 11.30 8.60 -24.01
N TYR A 71 11.97 8.11 -25.06
CA TYR A 71 12.41 6.71 -25.18
C TYR A 71 11.28 5.68 -25.04
N ALA A 72 10.12 5.99 -25.60
CA ALA A 72 8.92 5.17 -25.61
C ALA A 72 8.33 5.05 -27.02
N SER A 73 7.28 4.24 -27.19
CA SER A 73 6.60 4.02 -28.49
C SER A 73 5.54 5.06 -28.84
N GLY A 74 5.35 6.06 -28.00
CA GLY A 74 4.32 7.09 -28.18
C GLY A 74 4.37 7.82 -29.52
N PRO A 75 5.54 8.25 -30.03
CA PRO A 75 5.64 8.91 -31.32
C PRO A 75 5.12 8.06 -32.48
N GLU A 76 5.46 6.77 -32.53
CA GLU A 76 5.02 5.85 -33.56
C GLU A 76 3.51 5.56 -33.48
N GLU A 77 3.00 5.41 -32.25
CA GLU A 77 1.57 5.20 -32.00
C GLU A 77 0.75 6.44 -32.39
N ALA A 78 1.21 7.64 -32.00
CA ALA A 78 0.58 8.92 -32.37
C ALA A 78 0.62 9.17 -33.88
N ALA A 79 1.77 8.92 -34.53
CA ALA A 79 1.90 9.05 -36.00
C ALA A 79 0.97 8.10 -36.75
N ALA A 80 0.77 6.88 -36.22
CA ALA A 80 -0.17 5.93 -36.81
C ALA A 80 -1.63 6.39 -36.68
N CYS A 81 -2.00 7.02 -35.56
CA CYS A 81 -3.31 7.65 -35.39
C CYS A 81 -3.52 8.82 -36.36
N ALA A 82 -2.56 9.73 -36.45
CA ALA A 82 -2.60 10.87 -37.36
C ALA A 82 -2.77 10.44 -38.80
N LYS A 83 -2.03 9.41 -39.23
CA LYS A 83 -2.08 8.86 -40.61
C LYS A 83 -3.49 8.40 -41.01
N VAL A 84 -4.32 7.99 -40.07
CA VAL A 84 -5.67 7.50 -40.36
C VAL A 84 -6.76 8.50 -39.90
N GLY A 85 -6.37 9.73 -39.55
CA GLY A 85 -7.30 10.82 -39.15
C GLY A 85 -7.90 10.68 -37.78
N ILE A 86 -7.32 9.90 -36.87
CA ILE A 86 -7.73 9.77 -35.47
C ILE A 86 -7.07 10.91 -34.68
N GLY A 87 -7.90 11.77 -34.05
CA GLY A 87 -7.43 12.79 -33.13
C GLY A 87 -6.88 12.16 -31.84
N PHE A 88 -5.84 12.77 -31.27
CA PHE A 88 -5.23 12.32 -30.02
C PHE A 88 -4.70 13.49 -29.21
N GLU A 89 -4.48 13.25 -27.94
CA GLU A 89 -3.84 14.14 -26.98
C GLU A 89 -2.71 13.38 -26.29
N ILE A 90 -1.61 14.06 -25.99
CA ILE A 90 -0.47 13.50 -25.27
C ILE A 90 -0.44 14.11 -23.87
N VAL A 91 -0.50 13.25 -22.86
CA VAL A 91 -0.31 13.61 -21.47
C VAL A 91 1.11 13.22 -21.07
N PRO A 92 2.01 14.18 -20.77
CA PRO A 92 3.37 13.89 -20.36
C PRO A 92 3.41 13.09 -19.04
N GLY A 93 4.47 12.31 -18.88
CA GLY A 93 4.75 11.58 -17.65
C GLY A 93 6.17 11.83 -17.14
N VAL A 94 6.56 11.16 -16.06
CA VAL A 94 7.92 11.26 -15.52
C VAL A 94 8.78 10.16 -16.12
N SER A 95 9.73 10.56 -16.97
CA SER A 95 10.64 9.62 -17.61
C SER A 95 11.57 8.91 -16.63
N SER A 96 11.86 7.63 -16.85
CA SER A 96 12.88 6.88 -16.11
C SER A 96 14.27 7.51 -16.19
N VAL A 97 14.55 8.26 -17.26
CA VAL A 97 15.79 9.03 -17.42
C VAL A 97 16.04 9.98 -16.27
N SER A 98 15.00 10.63 -15.75
CA SER A 98 15.08 11.56 -14.61
C SER A 98 14.65 10.93 -13.30
N ALA A 99 13.61 10.10 -13.30
CA ALA A 99 13.06 9.51 -12.09
C ALA A 99 14.05 8.56 -11.40
N VAL A 100 14.67 7.66 -12.16
CA VAL A 100 15.56 6.63 -11.57
C VAL A 100 16.80 7.25 -10.93
N PRO A 101 17.56 8.18 -11.59
CA PRO A 101 18.65 8.87 -10.93
C PRO A 101 18.22 9.70 -9.71
N ALA A 102 17.08 10.38 -9.76
CA ALA A 102 16.57 11.13 -8.62
C ALA A 102 16.31 10.23 -7.41
N TYR A 103 15.70 9.07 -7.62
CA TYR A 103 15.48 8.07 -6.57
C TYR A 103 16.78 7.41 -6.10
N ALA A 104 17.79 7.35 -6.97
CA ALA A 104 19.13 6.93 -6.59
C ALA A 104 19.93 8.03 -5.86
N GLY A 105 19.41 9.24 -5.72
CA GLY A 105 20.13 10.37 -5.13
C GLY A 105 21.23 10.93 -6.04
N ILE A 106 21.05 10.82 -7.36
CA ILE A 106 22.03 11.28 -8.35
C ILE A 106 21.40 12.40 -9.19
N PRO A 107 21.83 13.66 -9.04
CA PRO A 107 21.36 14.74 -9.91
C PRO A 107 21.95 14.56 -11.31
N LEU A 108 21.18 14.83 -12.35
CA LEU A 108 21.68 14.77 -13.73
C LEU A 108 22.45 16.03 -14.13
N THR A 109 22.12 17.15 -13.52
CA THR A 109 22.79 18.43 -13.74
C THR A 109 23.05 19.14 -12.42
N THR A 110 24.10 19.95 -12.38
CA THR A 110 24.46 20.84 -11.26
C THR A 110 24.86 22.20 -11.83
N LYS A 111 25.22 23.16 -10.96
CA LYS A 111 25.75 24.43 -11.42
C LYS A 111 27.07 24.29 -12.20
N ASP A 112 27.85 23.23 -11.94
CA ASP A 112 29.14 22.95 -12.54
C ASP A 112 29.05 21.94 -13.69
N HIS A 113 28.04 21.06 -13.69
CA HIS A 113 27.73 20.06 -14.72
C HIS A 113 26.37 20.36 -15.33
N ARG A 114 26.37 21.20 -16.38
CA ARG A 114 25.14 21.79 -16.95
C ARG A 114 24.54 20.99 -18.08
N GLU A 115 25.22 19.94 -18.53
CA GLU A 115 24.83 19.12 -19.67
C GLU A 115 24.57 17.69 -19.24
N VAL A 116 23.54 17.10 -19.81
CA VAL A 116 23.23 15.67 -19.72
C VAL A 116 23.00 15.11 -21.11
N THR A 117 23.67 14.02 -21.39
CA THR A 117 23.48 13.26 -22.63
C THR A 117 22.84 11.94 -22.33
N VAL A 118 21.75 11.59 -23.03
CA VAL A 118 21.04 10.35 -22.84
C VAL A 118 21.17 9.49 -24.08
N VAL A 119 21.58 8.22 -23.92
CA VAL A 119 21.83 7.30 -25.02
C VAL A 119 21.23 5.93 -24.71
N THR A 120 20.48 5.37 -25.64
CA THR A 120 20.13 3.94 -25.59
C THR A 120 21.28 3.12 -26.14
N ALA A 121 21.74 2.14 -25.37
CA ALA A 121 22.80 1.22 -25.79
C ALA A 121 22.36 0.40 -27.03
N GLY A 122 23.26 0.22 -27.96
CA GLY A 122 23.01 -0.56 -29.18
C GLY A 122 24.29 -0.70 -30.00
N ASP A 123 24.30 -1.65 -30.94
CA ASP A 123 25.48 -2.06 -31.75
C ASP A 123 26.05 -0.98 -32.65
N LYS A 124 25.31 0.09 -32.90
CA LYS A 124 25.70 1.15 -33.85
C LYS A 124 26.08 2.46 -33.20
N VAL A 125 26.26 2.47 -31.87
CA VAL A 125 26.61 3.69 -31.15
C VAL A 125 28.12 3.92 -31.19
N ASP A 126 28.51 5.07 -31.72
CA ASP A 126 29.91 5.54 -31.65
C ASP A 126 30.16 6.20 -30.29
N TRP A 127 30.69 5.45 -29.33
CA TRP A 127 30.93 5.89 -27.96
C TRP A 127 31.99 6.97 -27.84
N SER A 128 32.88 7.13 -28.84
CA SER A 128 33.91 8.19 -28.85
C SER A 128 33.30 9.60 -28.81
N ARG A 129 32.06 9.76 -29.30
CA ARG A 129 31.35 11.04 -29.31
C ARG A 129 30.91 11.50 -27.94
N TYR A 130 30.86 10.61 -26.95
CA TYR A 130 30.33 10.87 -25.63
C TYR A 130 31.40 10.99 -24.54
N VAL A 131 32.68 10.94 -24.90
CA VAL A 131 33.80 11.00 -23.95
C VAL A 131 33.80 12.30 -23.14
N ALA A 132 33.45 13.43 -23.76
CA ALA A 132 33.43 14.74 -23.15
C ALA A 132 32.11 15.06 -22.41
N SER A 133 31.10 14.20 -22.49
CA SER A 133 29.80 14.45 -21.82
C SER A 133 29.98 14.47 -20.31
N PRO A 134 29.66 15.59 -19.60
CA PRO A 134 29.84 15.69 -18.14
C PRO A 134 28.99 14.63 -17.42
N THR A 135 27.73 14.45 -17.85
CA THR A 135 26.82 13.45 -17.37
C THR A 135 26.28 12.64 -18.53
N LEU A 136 26.52 11.34 -18.54
CA LEU A 136 26.01 10.41 -19.57
C LEU A 136 25.04 9.43 -18.91
N VAL A 137 23.81 9.42 -19.40
CA VAL A 137 22.75 8.46 -18.97
C VAL A 137 22.62 7.39 -20.04
N LEU A 138 22.78 6.14 -19.64
CA LEU A 138 22.69 4.97 -20.52
C LEU A 138 21.43 4.19 -20.21
N LEU A 139 20.62 3.94 -21.23
CA LEU A 139 19.47 3.05 -21.20
C LEU A 139 19.83 1.71 -21.84
N SER A 140 19.23 0.61 -21.35
CA SER A 140 19.44 -0.74 -21.88
C SER A 140 20.91 -1.21 -21.91
N ALA A 141 21.75 -0.68 -21.01
CA ALA A 141 23.19 -0.90 -21.05
C ALA A 141 23.70 -2.11 -20.26
N VAL A 142 22.85 -2.79 -19.46
CA VAL A 142 23.30 -3.86 -18.54
C VAL A 142 24.11 -4.95 -19.24
N GLY A 143 23.62 -5.46 -20.35
CA GLY A 143 24.29 -6.54 -21.11
C GLY A 143 25.58 -6.12 -21.80
N SER A 144 25.71 -4.86 -22.18
CA SER A 144 26.84 -4.31 -22.97
C SER A 144 27.74 -3.35 -22.18
N ILE A 145 27.50 -3.20 -20.86
CA ILE A 145 28.20 -2.20 -20.05
C ILE A 145 29.73 -2.35 -20.10
N GLY A 146 30.24 -3.58 -20.19
CA GLY A 146 31.68 -3.83 -20.32
C GLY A 146 32.28 -3.35 -21.63
N GLU A 147 31.54 -3.48 -22.74
CA GLU A 147 31.96 -2.98 -24.04
C GLU A 147 31.89 -1.47 -24.10
N ILE A 148 30.82 -0.90 -23.55
CA ILE A 148 30.64 0.57 -23.47
C ILE A 148 31.73 1.22 -22.64
N ALA A 149 32.01 0.68 -21.44
CA ALA A 149 33.04 1.20 -20.55
C ALA A 149 34.42 1.16 -21.23
N ARG A 150 34.77 0.04 -21.90
CA ARG A 150 36.03 -0.08 -22.64
C ARG A 150 36.08 0.94 -23.77
N ALA A 151 35.05 1.06 -24.60
CA ALA A 151 35.04 1.99 -25.71
C ALA A 151 35.17 3.46 -25.27
N LEU A 152 34.57 3.83 -24.13
CA LEU A 152 34.73 5.16 -23.55
C LEU A 152 36.16 5.40 -23.05
N MET A 153 36.78 4.43 -22.39
CA MET A 153 38.16 4.51 -21.92
C MET A 153 39.15 4.54 -23.07
N ASP A 154 39.01 3.71 -24.09
CA ASP A 154 39.84 3.68 -25.29
C ASP A 154 39.79 5.01 -26.06
N ALA A 155 38.64 5.69 -25.98
CA ALA A 155 38.44 7.02 -26.55
C ALA A 155 38.97 8.17 -25.65
N GLY A 156 39.50 7.85 -24.46
CA GLY A 156 40.17 8.80 -23.59
C GLY A 156 39.41 9.24 -22.35
N ARG A 157 38.25 8.61 -22.01
CA ARG A 157 37.58 8.87 -20.74
C ARG A 157 38.33 8.18 -19.59
N SER A 158 38.50 8.88 -18.45
CA SER A 158 39.24 8.35 -17.29
C SER A 158 38.60 7.04 -16.80
N ALA A 159 39.44 6.03 -16.52
CA ALA A 159 39.05 4.75 -15.90
C ALA A 159 38.38 4.96 -14.53
N GLU A 160 38.78 5.98 -13.80
CA GLU A 160 38.27 6.36 -12.48
C GLU A 160 36.94 7.13 -12.55
N THR A 161 36.41 7.43 -13.76
CA THR A 161 35.12 8.13 -13.87
C THR A 161 34.05 7.37 -13.09
N PRO A 162 33.34 8.02 -12.15
CA PRO A 162 32.28 7.37 -11.38
C PRO A 162 31.13 6.90 -12.25
N VAL A 163 30.60 5.72 -11.91
CA VAL A 163 29.45 5.10 -12.59
C VAL A 163 28.46 4.60 -11.54
N ALA A 164 27.18 4.84 -11.77
CA ALA A 164 26.12 4.22 -10.98
C ALA A 164 25.15 3.49 -11.90
N MET A 165 24.81 2.23 -11.56
CA MET A 165 23.80 1.44 -12.25
C MET A 165 22.66 1.18 -11.26
N THR A 166 21.44 1.59 -11.61
CA THR A 166 20.24 1.44 -10.78
C THR A 166 19.26 0.51 -11.47
N SER A 167 19.04 -0.67 -10.91
CA SER A 167 18.01 -1.62 -11.32
C SER A 167 16.70 -1.39 -10.60
N THR A 168 15.58 -1.77 -11.22
CA THR A 168 14.22 -1.66 -10.66
C THR A 168 13.94 -0.32 -9.99
N GLY A 169 14.45 0.75 -10.62
CA GLY A 169 14.42 2.10 -10.06
C GLY A 169 13.02 2.57 -9.72
N THR A 170 12.93 3.42 -8.67
CA THR A 170 11.70 4.00 -8.09
C THR A 170 10.80 3.00 -7.33
N THR A 171 11.16 1.73 -7.28
CA THR A 171 10.44 0.71 -6.54
C THR A 171 11.15 0.38 -5.21
N THR A 172 10.45 -0.32 -4.33
CA THR A 172 11.03 -0.82 -3.07
C THR A 172 12.02 -1.98 -3.26
N GLU A 173 12.20 -2.43 -4.51
CA GLU A 173 13.22 -3.40 -4.94
C GLU A 173 14.41 -2.72 -5.61
N GLN A 174 14.45 -1.39 -5.64
CA GLN A 174 15.55 -0.63 -6.22
C GLN A 174 16.89 -1.08 -5.62
N GLN A 175 17.85 -1.29 -6.51
CA GLN A 175 19.24 -1.56 -6.17
C GLN A 175 20.14 -0.66 -6.98
N THR A 176 20.95 0.17 -6.31
CA THR A 176 21.93 1.03 -6.96
C THR A 176 23.33 0.57 -6.62
N LEU A 177 24.10 0.20 -7.64
CA LEU A 177 25.51 -0.11 -7.59
C LEU A 177 26.31 1.13 -8.01
N THR A 178 27.27 1.56 -7.19
CA THR A 178 28.27 2.58 -7.52
C THR A 178 29.63 1.92 -7.77
N SER A 179 30.32 2.37 -8.81
CA SER A 179 31.60 1.80 -9.25
C SER A 179 32.37 2.86 -10.07
N THR A 180 33.44 2.46 -10.76
CA THR A 180 34.15 3.25 -11.78
C THR A 180 34.01 2.62 -13.16
N LEU A 181 34.36 3.34 -14.22
CA LEU A 181 34.33 2.79 -15.58
C LEU A 181 35.16 1.51 -15.71
N GLU A 182 36.32 1.46 -15.05
CA GLU A 182 37.19 0.28 -15.06
C GLU A 182 36.51 -0.95 -14.47
N HIS A 183 35.77 -0.78 -13.37
CA HIS A 183 35.25 -1.88 -12.55
C HIS A 183 33.80 -2.22 -12.80
N ILE A 184 32.98 -1.34 -13.36
CA ILE A 184 31.52 -1.49 -13.47
C ILE A 184 31.10 -2.83 -14.09
N ALA A 185 31.86 -3.33 -15.07
CA ALA A 185 31.52 -4.59 -15.73
C ALA A 185 31.70 -5.82 -14.81
N ALA A 186 32.69 -5.81 -13.94
CA ALA A 186 32.91 -6.88 -12.97
C ALA A 186 31.90 -6.77 -11.81
N ASP A 187 31.74 -5.55 -11.30
CA ASP A 187 30.90 -5.25 -10.13
C ASP A 187 29.42 -5.48 -10.45
N SER A 188 28.94 -5.12 -11.65
CA SER A 188 27.56 -5.35 -12.07
C SER A 188 27.22 -6.85 -12.15
N ARG A 189 28.17 -7.69 -12.60
CA ARG A 189 28.01 -9.15 -12.60
C ARG A 189 28.01 -9.72 -11.19
N ALA A 190 28.93 -9.26 -10.34
CA ALA A 190 29.03 -9.69 -8.95
C ALA A 190 27.76 -9.32 -8.15
N ALA A 191 27.23 -8.12 -8.36
CA ALA A 191 25.99 -7.63 -7.77
C ALA A 191 24.72 -8.20 -8.44
N ARG A 192 24.85 -8.96 -9.52
CA ARG A 192 23.74 -9.52 -10.30
C ARG A 192 22.77 -8.46 -10.79
N MET A 193 23.31 -7.31 -11.24
CA MET A 193 22.47 -6.25 -11.78
C MET A 193 21.71 -6.74 -13.01
N ALA A 194 20.40 -6.45 -13.06
CA ALA A 194 19.50 -6.95 -14.11
C ALA A 194 18.64 -5.83 -14.70
N PRO A 195 18.20 -5.95 -15.95
CA PRO A 195 17.20 -5.05 -16.51
C PRO A 195 15.83 -5.18 -15.77
N PRO A 196 15.01 -4.10 -15.75
CA PRO A 196 15.27 -2.78 -16.30
C PRO A 196 16.25 -1.99 -15.42
N ALA A 197 17.20 -1.31 -16.05
CA ALA A 197 18.17 -0.49 -15.33
C ALA A 197 18.55 0.78 -16.10
N VAL A 198 18.89 1.82 -15.34
CA VAL A 198 19.47 3.07 -15.84
C VAL A 198 20.87 3.20 -15.28
N THR A 199 21.84 3.54 -16.16
CA THR A 199 23.22 3.75 -15.75
C THR A 199 23.60 5.22 -15.95
N VAL A 200 24.21 5.83 -14.94
CA VAL A 200 24.73 7.20 -14.98
C VAL A 200 26.24 7.16 -14.88
N VAL A 201 26.92 7.86 -15.80
CA VAL A 201 28.39 7.97 -15.87
C VAL A 201 28.77 9.43 -15.72
N GLY A 202 29.62 9.76 -14.76
CA GLY A 202 30.12 11.13 -14.52
C GLY A 202 30.24 11.49 -13.06
N GLU A 203 30.86 12.64 -12.77
CA GLU A 203 31.17 13.11 -11.42
C GLU A 203 29.92 13.33 -10.55
N VAL A 204 28.76 13.56 -11.15
CA VAL A 204 27.48 13.71 -10.43
C VAL A 204 27.13 12.47 -9.59
N VAL A 205 27.67 11.30 -9.95
CA VAL A 205 27.47 10.05 -9.21
C VAL A 205 28.02 10.13 -7.78
N ALA A 206 29.12 10.85 -7.55
CA ALA A 206 29.71 11.03 -6.23
C ALA A 206 28.74 11.73 -5.25
N MET A 207 27.83 12.54 -5.74
CA MET A 207 26.85 13.23 -4.89
C MET A 207 25.85 12.26 -4.23
N ARG A 208 25.71 11.04 -4.73
CA ARG A 208 24.86 10.02 -4.13
C ARG A 208 25.19 9.75 -2.66
N GLU A 209 26.44 9.82 -2.28
CA GLU A 209 26.85 9.59 -0.88
C GLU A 209 26.07 10.49 0.10
N ALA A 210 25.89 11.75 -0.27
CA ALA A 210 25.15 12.72 0.54
C ALA A 210 23.63 12.78 0.23
N LEU A 211 23.23 12.41 -0.98
CA LEU A 211 21.86 12.60 -1.47
C LEU A 211 21.02 11.33 -1.53
N SER A 212 21.55 10.18 -1.14
CA SER A 212 20.76 8.94 -1.09
C SER A 212 19.68 9.04 -0.02
N TRP A 213 18.44 9.11 -0.43
CA TRP A 213 17.30 9.33 0.46
C TRP A 213 16.29 8.15 0.43
N PHE A 214 16.19 7.44 -0.70
CA PHE A 214 15.15 6.44 -0.92
C PHE A 214 15.55 5.06 -0.37
N GLU A 215 16.72 4.55 -0.78
CA GLU A 215 17.25 3.26 -0.32
C GLU A 215 17.75 3.32 1.14
N THR A 216 17.88 4.52 1.70
CA THR A 216 18.28 4.74 3.09
C THR A 216 17.12 4.84 4.06
N LYS A 217 15.88 4.82 3.57
CA LYS A 217 14.69 4.80 4.42
C LYS A 217 14.76 3.63 5.42
N PRO A 218 14.31 3.83 6.66
CA PRO A 218 14.46 2.85 7.74
C PRO A 218 13.90 1.46 7.44
N LEU A 219 12.77 1.40 6.75
CA LEU A 219 12.07 0.16 6.39
C LEU A 219 12.14 -0.16 4.90
N PHE A 220 13.12 0.39 4.18
CA PHE A 220 13.23 0.23 2.74
C PHE A 220 13.19 -1.24 2.31
N GLY A 221 12.17 -1.57 1.51
CA GLY A 221 11.94 -2.91 0.98
C GLY A 221 11.53 -3.96 2.01
N TRP A 222 11.27 -3.59 3.29
CA TRP A 222 10.76 -4.53 4.27
C TRP A 222 9.33 -4.94 3.91
N ARG A 223 9.09 -6.23 3.78
CA ARG A 223 7.76 -6.81 3.62
C ARG A 223 7.10 -6.94 4.99
N ILE A 224 6.07 -6.15 5.24
CA ILE A 224 5.47 -5.99 6.57
C ILE A 224 4.06 -6.52 6.56
N LEU A 225 3.81 -7.54 7.38
CA LEU A 225 2.48 -8.13 7.54
C LEU A 225 1.61 -7.23 8.42
N VAL A 226 0.44 -6.85 7.89
CA VAL A 226 -0.56 -6.03 8.58
C VAL A 226 -1.83 -6.86 8.79
N PRO A 227 -2.05 -7.44 9.99
CA PRO A 227 -3.16 -8.36 10.25
C PRO A 227 -4.46 -7.59 10.53
N ARG A 228 -4.95 -6.81 9.57
CA ARG A 228 -6.16 -5.98 9.64
C ARG A 228 -6.94 -6.04 8.33
N THR A 229 -8.23 -5.67 8.38
CA THR A 229 -9.00 -5.45 7.14
C THR A 229 -8.47 -4.24 6.38
N LYS A 230 -8.71 -4.21 5.07
CA LYS A 230 -8.25 -3.13 4.18
C LYS A 230 -8.73 -1.76 4.65
N GLU A 231 -9.98 -1.66 5.11
CA GLU A 231 -10.57 -0.41 5.61
C GLU A 231 -9.90 0.08 6.91
N GLN A 232 -9.41 -0.84 7.73
CA GLN A 232 -8.75 -0.51 9.00
C GLN A 232 -7.25 -0.31 8.88
N ALA A 233 -6.65 -0.79 7.78
CA ALA A 233 -5.21 -0.78 7.57
C ALA A 233 -4.71 0.48 6.83
N GLY A 234 -5.59 1.26 6.21
CA GLY A 234 -5.22 2.31 5.25
C GLY A 234 -4.19 3.33 5.78
N SER A 235 -4.42 3.92 6.95
CA SER A 235 -3.48 4.88 7.56
C SER A 235 -2.17 4.22 7.95
N LEU A 236 -2.24 3.05 8.61
CA LEU A 236 -1.08 2.25 9.01
C LEU A 236 -0.22 1.85 7.80
N SER A 237 -0.85 1.32 6.75
CA SER A 237 -0.15 0.93 5.53
C SER A 237 0.47 2.13 4.82
N SER A 238 -0.20 3.27 4.79
CA SER A 238 0.33 4.50 4.19
C SER A 238 1.56 4.98 4.95
N ARG A 239 1.50 5.02 6.29
CA ARG A 239 2.63 5.41 7.13
C ARG A 239 3.82 4.47 6.97
N LEU A 240 3.62 3.16 6.89
CA LEU A 240 4.68 2.18 6.61
C LEU A 240 5.37 2.44 5.26
N ARG A 241 4.59 2.81 4.21
CA ARG A 241 5.15 3.17 2.89
C ARG A 241 5.98 4.45 2.93
N GLU A 242 5.64 5.42 3.76
CA GLU A 242 6.45 6.64 3.95
C GLU A 242 7.87 6.30 4.40
N PHE A 243 8.04 5.29 5.26
CA PHE A 243 9.34 4.77 5.69
C PHE A 243 9.97 3.74 4.73
N GLY A 244 9.37 3.52 3.55
CA GLY A 244 9.89 2.60 2.52
C GLY A 244 9.45 1.14 2.69
N GLY A 245 8.53 0.85 3.62
CA GLY A 245 7.99 -0.48 3.82
C GLY A 245 7.00 -0.92 2.74
N VAL A 246 6.84 -2.22 2.61
CA VAL A 246 5.88 -2.88 1.72
C VAL A 246 4.83 -3.59 2.59
N PRO A 247 3.74 -2.89 2.97
CA PRO A 247 2.69 -3.50 3.77
C PRO A 247 1.91 -4.52 2.95
N GLU A 248 1.66 -5.68 3.55
CA GLU A 248 0.77 -6.71 3.03
C GLU A 248 -0.35 -6.94 4.04
N GLU A 249 -1.56 -6.59 3.64
CA GLU A 249 -2.74 -6.64 4.47
C GLU A 249 -3.33 -8.05 4.46
N VAL A 250 -3.44 -8.65 5.65
CA VAL A 250 -4.06 -9.97 5.83
C VAL A 250 -5.21 -9.82 6.82
N PRO A 251 -6.46 -9.85 6.34
CA PRO A 251 -7.62 -9.79 7.21
C PRO A 251 -7.60 -10.91 8.25
N THR A 252 -7.78 -10.58 9.52
CA THR A 252 -7.86 -11.57 10.60
C THR A 252 -9.26 -11.72 11.16
N ILE A 253 -10.16 -10.79 10.79
CA ILE A 253 -11.58 -10.83 11.06
C ILE A 253 -12.34 -10.58 9.76
N SER A 254 -13.57 -11.09 9.70
CA SER A 254 -14.56 -10.78 8.69
C SER A 254 -15.80 -10.24 9.36
N VAL A 255 -16.41 -9.24 8.76
CA VAL A 255 -17.72 -8.74 9.15
C VAL A 255 -18.74 -9.44 8.24
N GLU A 256 -19.65 -10.15 8.85
CA GLU A 256 -20.69 -10.91 8.14
C GLU A 256 -22.09 -10.44 8.54
N PRO A 257 -23.09 -10.60 7.69
CA PRO A 257 -24.48 -10.37 8.05
C PRO A 257 -24.91 -11.14 9.31
N PRO A 258 -25.92 -10.68 10.05
CA PRO A 258 -26.45 -11.38 11.22
C PRO A 258 -27.02 -12.75 10.79
N ARG A 259 -26.99 -13.73 11.71
CA ARG A 259 -27.60 -15.06 11.46
C ARG A 259 -29.10 -14.98 11.23
N ASN A 260 -29.75 -13.99 11.85
CA ASN A 260 -31.16 -13.73 11.72
C ASN A 260 -31.38 -12.29 11.19
N PRO A 261 -31.46 -12.10 9.87
CA PRO A 261 -31.65 -10.77 9.27
C PRO A 261 -33.02 -10.17 9.57
N LEU A 262 -34.03 -10.98 9.93
CA LEU A 262 -35.40 -10.52 10.19
C LEU A 262 -35.51 -9.51 11.34
N GLN A 263 -34.62 -9.56 12.31
CA GLN A 263 -34.60 -8.56 13.40
C GLN A 263 -34.19 -7.19 12.87
N MET A 264 -33.17 -7.15 12.03
CA MET A 264 -32.71 -5.92 11.39
C MET A 264 -33.77 -5.36 10.42
N ASP A 265 -34.43 -6.24 9.65
CA ASP A 265 -35.52 -5.85 8.76
C ASP A 265 -36.70 -5.23 9.51
N LYS A 266 -37.08 -5.80 10.67
CA LYS A 266 -38.13 -5.25 11.54
C LYS A 266 -37.71 -3.90 12.14
N ALA A 267 -36.46 -3.76 12.55
CA ALA A 267 -35.95 -2.53 13.14
C ALA A 267 -35.91 -1.40 12.11
N VAL A 268 -35.39 -1.66 10.89
CA VAL A 268 -35.37 -0.69 9.80
C VAL A 268 -36.78 -0.25 9.40
N ARG A 269 -37.73 -1.22 9.32
CA ARG A 269 -39.14 -0.87 9.09
C ARG A 269 -39.69 -0.01 10.22
N GLY A 270 -39.41 -0.37 11.48
CA GLY A 270 -39.84 0.41 12.65
C GLY A 270 -39.25 1.84 12.63
N LEU A 271 -38.04 2.02 12.14
CA LEU A 271 -37.42 3.33 11.96
C LEU A 271 -38.22 4.17 10.97
N VAL A 272 -38.58 3.64 9.81
CA VAL A 272 -39.40 4.33 8.80
C VAL A 272 -40.82 4.62 9.30
N GLU A 273 -41.37 3.75 10.16
CA GLU A 273 -42.69 3.92 10.79
C GLU A 273 -42.68 4.91 11.98
N GLY A 274 -41.51 5.46 12.33
CA GLY A 274 -41.35 6.41 13.44
C GLY A 274 -41.45 5.74 14.83
N ARG A 275 -40.96 4.53 15.00
CA ARG A 275 -41.01 3.77 16.25
C ARG A 275 -39.96 4.21 17.27
N TYR A 276 -38.90 4.89 16.83
CA TYR A 276 -37.72 5.22 17.63
C TYR A 276 -37.56 6.73 17.77
N GLU A 277 -37.14 7.16 18.94
CA GLU A 277 -36.66 8.52 19.20
C GLU A 277 -35.17 8.67 18.85
N TRP A 278 -34.39 7.62 19.15
CA TRP A 278 -32.96 7.57 18.93
C TRP A 278 -32.51 6.36 18.12
N ILE A 279 -31.45 6.55 17.35
CA ILE A 279 -30.59 5.46 16.90
C ILE A 279 -29.18 5.69 17.43
N ALA A 280 -28.56 4.67 18.04
CA ALA A 280 -27.20 4.79 18.56
C ALA A 280 -26.23 3.86 17.86
N PHE A 281 -25.27 4.44 17.16
CA PHE A 281 -24.23 3.73 16.47
C PHE A 281 -22.98 3.56 17.34
N THR A 282 -22.65 2.32 17.67
CA THR A 282 -21.47 1.98 18.49
C THR A 282 -20.23 1.68 17.66
N SER A 283 -20.32 1.68 16.33
CA SER A 283 -19.19 1.41 15.44
C SER A 283 -19.48 1.83 14.00
N VAL A 284 -18.44 2.05 13.21
CA VAL A 284 -18.52 2.26 11.76
C VAL A 284 -19.19 1.07 11.05
N ASN A 285 -18.99 -0.16 11.52
CA ASN A 285 -19.61 -1.35 10.93
C ASN A 285 -21.13 -1.37 11.15
N ALA A 286 -21.61 -0.84 12.28
CA ALA A 286 -23.05 -0.68 12.51
C ALA A 286 -23.67 0.33 11.54
N VAL A 287 -22.98 1.46 11.29
CA VAL A 287 -23.40 2.45 10.26
C VAL A 287 -23.48 1.79 8.89
N LYS A 288 -22.45 1.05 8.48
CA LYS A 288 -22.43 0.32 7.20
C LYS A 288 -23.57 -0.69 7.09
N ALA A 289 -23.80 -1.50 8.12
CA ALA A 289 -24.84 -2.52 8.10
C ALA A 289 -26.26 -1.92 7.97
N VAL A 290 -26.53 -0.78 8.64
CA VAL A 290 -27.81 -0.06 8.48
C VAL A 290 -27.89 0.53 7.07
N ARG A 291 -26.82 1.14 6.57
CA ARG A 291 -26.77 1.72 5.23
C ARG A 291 -27.03 0.67 4.14
N GLU A 292 -26.40 -0.51 4.22
CA GLU A 292 -26.62 -1.62 3.29
C GLU A 292 -28.10 -2.05 3.27
N LYS A 293 -28.76 -2.08 4.44
CA LYS A 293 -30.21 -2.35 4.53
C LYS A 293 -31.06 -1.24 3.92
N PHE A 294 -30.65 -0.01 4.08
CA PHE A 294 -31.32 1.13 3.43
C PHE A 294 -31.22 1.04 1.90
N GLU A 295 -30.05 0.72 1.38
CA GLU A 295 -29.81 0.53 -0.04
C GLU A 295 -30.66 -0.65 -0.59
N GLU A 296 -30.74 -1.77 0.16
CA GLU A 296 -31.56 -2.95 -0.18
C GLU A 296 -33.05 -2.59 -0.30
N TYR A 297 -33.54 -1.70 0.57
CA TYR A 297 -34.95 -1.27 0.57
C TYR A 297 -35.24 -0.01 -0.26
N GLY A 298 -34.25 0.55 -0.93
CA GLY A 298 -34.37 1.79 -1.69
C GLY A 298 -34.63 3.01 -0.81
N LEU A 299 -34.19 2.97 0.43
CA LEU A 299 -34.30 4.08 1.39
C LEU A 299 -33.06 4.98 1.30
N ASP A 300 -33.22 6.23 1.71
CA ASP A 300 -32.12 7.19 1.82
C ASP A 300 -32.15 7.95 3.16
N ALA A 301 -31.26 8.94 3.30
CA ALA A 301 -31.10 9.73 4.52
C ALA A 301 -32.41 10.43 4.99
N ARG A 302 -33.41 10.62 4.13
CA ARG A 302 -34.71 11.20 4.48
C ARG A 302 -35.51 10.33 5.46
N ALA A 303 -35.23 9.03 5.51
CA ALA A 303 -35.88 8.11 6.45
C ALA A 303 -35.46 8.38 7.93
N PHE A 304 -34.41 9.16 8.16
CA PHE A 304 -33.99 9.62 9.48
C PHE A 304 -34.68 10.90 9.96
N SER A 305 -35.65 11.40 9.18
CA SER A 305 -36.36 12.64 9.55
C SER A 305 -37.07 12.49 10.92
N GLY A 306 -36.73 13.35 11.86
CA GLY A 306 -37.25 13.33 13.22
C GLY A 306 -36.58 12.37 14.20
N LEU A 307 -35.62 11.55 13.71
CA LEU A 307 -34.85 10.61 14.54
C LEU A 307 -33.55 11.29 15.03
N LYS A 308 -33.28 11.20 16.31
CA LYS A 308 -32.00 11.66 16.89
C LYS A 308 -30.93 10.57 16.68
N ILE A 309 -29.71 10.98 16.39
CA ILE A 309 -28.61 10.08 16.04
C ILE A 309 -27.46 10.23 17.03
N ALA A 310 -27.10 9.15 17.70
CA ALA A 310 -25.94 9.12 18.58
C ALA A 310 -24.80 8.28 17.99
N ALA A 311 -23.56 8.73 18.22
CA ALA A 311 -22.34 8.03 17.84
C ALA A 311 -21.40 7.89 19.02
N VAL A 312 -20.85 6.70 19.24
CA VAL A 312 -19.94 6.42 20.36
C VAL A 312 -18.60 7.17 20.28
N GLY A 313 -18.28 7.75 19.14
CA GLY A 313 -17.04 8.51 18.97
C GLY A 313 -16.87 9.06 17.56
N ASP A 314 -15.82 9.89 17.37
CA ASP A 314 -15.57 10.68 16.16
C ASP A 314 -15.51 9.87 14.87
N LYS A 315 -14.91 8.68 14.88
CA LYS A 315 -14.83 7.82 13.69
C LYS A 315 -16.21 7.34 13.25
N THR A 316 -17.09 7.06 14.19
CA THR A 316 -18.48 6.66 13.92
C THR A 316 -19.28 7.86 13.44
N ALA A 317 -19.10 9.04 14.09
CA ALA A 317 -19.72 10.28 13.67
C ALA A 317 -19.28 10.70 12.25
N ALA A 318 -18.01 10.54 11.90
CA ALA A 318 -17.51 10.78 10.55
C ALA A 318 -18.19 9.84 9.50
N ALA A 319 -18.34 8.54 9.81
CA ALA A 319 -19.02 7.59 8.91
C ALA A 319 -20.51 7.93 8.72
N ILE A 320 -21.16 8.49 9.72
CA ILE A 320 -22.53 9.05 9.64
C ILE A 320 -22.51 10.29 8.73
N GLY A 321 -21.48 11.14 8.87
CA GLY A 321 -21.26 12.31 8.01
C GLY A 321 -21.09 11.95 6.53
N ASP A 322 -20.34 10.89 6.24
CA ASP A 322 -20.15 10.36 4.88
C ASP A 322 -21.46 9.83 4.25
N TRP A 323 -22.44 9.52 5.08
CA TRP A 323 -23.80 9.15 4.64
C TRP A 323 -24.70 10.37 4.41
N GLY A 324 -24.21 11.58 4.71
CA GLY A 324 -24.96 12.83 4.59
C GLY A 324 -25.83 13.16 5.82
N LEU A 325 -25.56 12.52 6.96
CA LEU A 325 -26.25 12.73 8.23
C LEU A 325 -25.32 13.41 9.24
N ARG A 326 -25.87 13.91 10.33
CA ARG A 326 -25.12 14.46 11.46
C ARG A 326 -25.54 13.76 12.75
N ALA A 327 -24.56 13.38 13.55
CA ALA A 327 -24.83 12.90 14.90
C ALA A 327 -25.28 14.06 15.80
N ASP A 328 -26.36 13.85 16.55
CA ASP A 328 -26.89 14.81 17.54
C ASP A 328 -26.14 14.67 18.86
N LEU A 329 -25.65 13.46 19.16
CA LEU A 329 -24.90 13.16 20.38
C LEU A 329 -23.62 12.40 20.05
N VAL A 330 -22.48 12.94 20.51
CA VAL A 330 -21.16 12.29 20.53
C VAL A 330 -20.57 12.56 21.91
N PRO A 331 -19.97 11.59 22.60
CA PRO A 331 -19.40 11.81 23.92
C PRO A 331 -18.45 13.01 23.97
N SER A 332 -18.66 13.88 24.97
CA SER A 332 -17.79 15.04 25.21
C SER A 332 -16.47 14.66 25.90
N GLY A 333 -16.46 13.51 26.57
CA GLY A 333 -15.35 12.94 27.31
C GLY A 333 -14.75 11.70 26.63
N GLU A 334 -14.76 10.56 27.31
CA GLU A 334 -14.25 9.29 26.78
C GLU A 334 -15.12 8.75 25.64
N GLN A 335 -14.51 8.47 24.51
CA GLN A 335 -15.20 7.90 23.34
C GLN A 335 -15.47 6.39 23.55
N SER A 336 -16.41 6.10 24.43
CA SER A 336 -16.81 4.74 24.83
C SER A 336 -18.32 4.67 25.07
N ALA A 337 -18.84 3.46 25.27
CA ALA A 337 -20.24 3.27 25.69
C ALA A 337 -20.54 3.96 27.03
N ALA A 338 -19.57 4.00 27.95
CA ALA A 338 -19.71 4.68 29.23
C ALA A 338 -19.77 6.20 29.03
N GLY A 339 -18.85 6.79 28.27
CA GLY A 339 -18.91 8.22 27.99
C GLY A 339 -20.15 8.63 27.21
N LEU A 340 -20.69 7.75 26.34
CA LEU A 340 -21.97 8.03 25.68
C LEU A 340 -23.14 8.08 26.70
N LEU A 341 -23.13 7.20 27.70
CA LEU A 341 -24.15 7.20 28.75
C LEU A 341 -24.05 8.42 29.67
N GLU A 342 -22.85 8.94 29.94
CA GLU A 342 -22.64 10.15 30.75
C GLU A 342 -23.31 11.38 30.11
N ASP A 343 -23.34 11.46 28.79
CA ASP A 343 -23.92 12.57 28.05
C ASP A 343 -25.36 12.28 27.56
N TRP A 344 -25.87 11.06 27.78
CA TRP A 344 -27.20 10.67 27.29
C TRP A 344 -28.30 11.27 28.17
N PRO A 345 -29.33 11.94 27.60
CA PRO A 345 -30.44 12.50 28.38
C PRO A 345 -31.29 11.40 29.00
N GLU A 346 -31.79 11.66 30.24
CA GLU A 346 -32.86 10.84 30.81
C GLU A 346 -34.13 10.97 29.95
N TYR A 347 -34.91 9.90 29.87
CA TYR A 347 -36.20 9.94 29.21
C TYR A 347 -37.18 10.85 29.94
N ASP A 348 -37.77 11.79 29.21
CA ASP A 348 -38.79 12.70 29.73
C ASP A 348 -40.11 12.50 28.94
N GLU A 349 -41.14 11.95 29.61
CA GLU A 349 -42.45 11.65 29.03
C GLU A 349 -43.14 12.89 28.40
N MET A 350 -42.78 14.09 28.81
CA MET A 350 -43.36 15.34 28.29
C MET A 350 -42.61 15.86 27.06
N LEU A 351 -41.31 15.60 26.97
CA LEU A 351 -40.43 16.13 25.91
C LEU A 351 -40.14 15.09 24.83
N ASP A 352 -40.12 13.82 25.19
CA ASP A 352 -39.77 12.71 24.27
C ASP A 352 -41.06 11.91 23.93
N PRO A 353 -41.61 12.06 22.72
CA PRO A 353 -42.87 11.39 22.34
C PRO A 353 -42.74 9.85 22.26
N ILE A 354 -41.52 9.35 22.17
CA ILE A 354 -41.20 7.93 22.00
C ILE A 354 -40.07 7.58 22.98
N ASN A 355 -40.26 6.55 23.82
CA ASN A 355 -39.26 6.09 24.78
C ASN A 355 -38.29 5.05 24.26
N ARG A 356 -38.11 4.94 22.91
CA ARG A 356 -37.43 3.79 22.32
C ARG A 356 -36.18 4.16 21.54
N VAL A 357 -35.11 3.43 21.80
CA VAL A 357 -33.79 3.56 21.15
C VAL A 357 -33.52 2.33 20.27
N PHE A 358 -33.15 2.53 19.01
CA PHE A 358 -32.63 1.48 18.15
C PHE A 358 -31.10 1.37 18.31
N LEU A 359 -30.63 0.17 18.68
CA LEU A 359 -29.21 -0.14 18.89
C LEU A 359 -28.70 -1.20 17.91
N PRO A 360 -28.28 -0.81 16.68
CA PRO A 360 -27.62 -1.73 15.77
C PRO A 360 -26.18 -2.02 16.23
N ARG A 361 -25.86 -3.27 16.61
CA ARG A 361 -24.57 -3.65 17.19
C ARG A 361 -24.00 -4.94 16.60
N ALA A 362 -22.73 -5.23 16.98
CA ALA A 362 -22.11 -6.52 16.78
C ALA A 362 -22.76 -7.61 17.68
N ASP A 363 -22.70 -8.87 17.23
CA ASP A 363 -23.13 -10.03 18.04
C ASP A 363 -22.31 -10.24 19.33
N ILE A 364 -21.13 -9.66 19.41
CA ILE A 364 -20.21 -9.75 20.58
C ILE A 364 -20.22 -8.49 21.45
N ALA A 365 -21.15 -7.56 21.25
CA ALA A 365 -21.23 -6.32 22.01
C ALA A 365 -21.61 -6.59 23.48
N THR A 366 -21.05 -5.79 24.40
CA THR A 366 -21.36 -5.89 25.84
C THR A 366 -22.72 -5.28 26.15
N GLU A 367 -23.38 -5.74 27.22
CA GLU A 367 -24.72 -5.27 27.62
C GLU A 367 -24.72 -3.92 28.36
N ASN A 368 -23.55 -3.34 28.65
CA ASN A 368 -23.42 -2.14 29.48
C ASN A 368 -24.22 -0.94 28.93
N LEU A 369 -24.21 -0.71 27.61
CA LEU A 369 -24.95 0.39 27.02
C LEU A 369 -26.47 0.20 27.12
N VAL A 370 -26.96 -1.01 26.91
CA VAL A 370 -28.37 -1.35 27.03
C VAL A 370 -28.85 -1.15 28.47
N ALA A 371 -28.10 -1.68 29.44
CA ALA A 371 -28.44 -1.53 30.86
C ALA A 371 -28.46 -0.06 31.26
N GLY A 372 -27.46 0.73 30.90
CA GLY A 372 -27.42 2.15 31.24
C GLY A 372 -28.56 2.96 30.62
N LEU A 373 -28.95 2.67 29.35
CA LEU A 373 -30.12 3.33 28.75
C LEU A 373 -31.42 2.98 29.41
N ILE A 374 -31.59 1.73 29.85
CA ILE A 374 -32.76 1.29 30.62
C ILE A 374 -32.80 2.02 31.99
N ASP A 375 -31.66 2.18 32.66
CA ASP A 375 -31.59 2.92 33.93
C ASP A 375 -31.95 4.41 33.74
N LEU A 376 -31.70 4.97 32.53
CA LEU A 376 -32.12 6.33 32.15
C LEU A 376 -33.60 6.40 31.66
N GLY A 377 -34.35 5.33 31.75
CA GLY A 377 -35.79 5.27 31.41
C GLY A 377 -36.12 4.94 29.94
N TRP A 378 -35.13 4.62 29.14
CA TRP A 378 -35.32 4.27 27.71
C TRP A 378 -35.61 2.78 27.52
N GLU A 379 -36.46 2.44 26.55
CA GLU A 379 -36.60 1.08 26.03
C GLU A 379 -35.59 0.89 24.86
N CYS A 380 -34.92 -0.27 24.81
CA CYS A 380 -33.91 -0.56 23.82
C CYS A 380 -34.31 -1.71 22.90
N ASP A 381 -34.36 -1.45 21.59
CA ASP A 381 -34.35 -2.51 20.58
C ASP A 381 -32.89 -2.81 20.23
N ASP A 382 -32.29 -3.74 20.99
CA ASP A 382 -30.93 -4.25 20.78
C ASP A 382 -30.92 -5.26 19.64
N VAL A 383 -30.33 -4.89 18.51
CA VAL A 383 -30.38 -5.66 17.26
C VAL A 383 -28.99 -5.99 16.78
N THR A 384 -28.71 -7.27 16.59
CA THR A 384 -27.50 -7.72 15.93
C THR A 384 -27.53 -7.29 14.46
N ALA A 385 -26.78 -6.23 14.15
CA ALA A 385 -26.66 -5.69 12.81
C ALA A 385 -25.60 -6.43 11.96
N TYR A 386 -24.56 -6.94 12.61
CA TYR A 386 -23.48 -7.69 11.96
C TYR A 386 -22.82 -8.66 12.95
N ARG A 387 -22.06 -9.61 12.43
CA ARG A 387 -21.23 -10.53 13.21
C ARG A 387 -19.75 -10.29 12.91
N THR A 388 -18.94 -10.31 13.96
CA THR A 388 -17.50 -10.34 13.80
C THR A 388 -17.01 -11.76 13.94
N VAL A 389 -16.60 -12.35 12.83
CA VAL A 389 -16.08 -13.73 12.79
C VAL A 389 -14.59 -13.72 12.47
N ARG A 390 -13.91 -14.81 12.83
CA ARG A 390 -12.53 -15.00 12.37
C ARG A 390 -12.51 -15.12 10.85
N ALA A 391 -11.60 -14.40 10.19
CA ALA A 391 -11.46 -14.49 8.73
C ALA A 391 -11.05 -15.91 8.28
N ALA A 392 -11.35 -16.22 7.04
CA ALA A 392 -10.82 -17.43 6.42
C ALA A 392 -9.28 -17.40 6.41
N PRO A 393 -8.62 -18.56 6.48
CA PRO A 393 -7.18 -18.63 6.34
C PRO A 393 -6.71 -17.96 5.04
N PRO A 394 -5.65 -17.16 5.07
CA PRO A 394 -5.13 -16.55 3.86
C PRO A 394 -4.66 -17.61 2.84
N PRO A 395 -4.49 -17.26 1.57
CA PRO A 395 -4.01 -18.19 0.54
C PRO A 395 -2.74 -18.93 0.95
N ALA A 396 -2.56 -20.16 0.47
CA ALA A 396 -1.42 -20.99 0.86
C ALA A 396 -0.06 -20.29 0.68
N PRO A 397 0.22 -19.55 -0.42
CA PRO A 397 1.49 -18.85 -0.58
C PRO A 397 1.76 -17.83 0.52
N VAL A 398 0.73 -17.14 1.02
CA VAL A 398 0.86 -16.15 2.11
C VAL A 398 1.15 -16.88 3.44
N ARG A 399 0.44 -17.96 3.74
CA ARG A 399 0.68 -18.78 4.93
C ARG A 399 2.10 -19.35 4.96
N ASP A 400 2.57 -19.85 3.81
CA ASP A 400 3.91 -20.40 3.67
C ASP A 400 4.97 -19.28 3.81
N ALA A 401 4.70 -18.09 3.30
CA ALA A 401 5.54 -16.92 3.48
C ALA A 401 5.65 -16.50 4.97
N ILE A 402 4.53 -16.52 5.71
CA ILE A 402 4.50 -16.21 7.15
C ILE A 402 5.37 -17.20 7.93
N LYS A 403 5.18 -18.50 7.71
CA LYS A 403 5.90 -19.56 8.40
C LYS A 403 7.36 -19.69 7.94
N GLY A 404 7.63 -19.39 6.68
CA GLY A 404 8.93 -19.51 6.03
C GLY A 404 9.86 -18.30 6.20
N GLY A 405 9.44 -17.27 6.97
CA GLY A 405 10.28 -16.10 7.24
C GLY A 405 10.46 -15.17 6.04
N LYS A 406 9.47 -15.08 5.17
CA LYS A 406 9.47 -14.17 4.02
C LYS A 406 8.94 -12.77 4.34
N PHE A 407 8.44 -12.57 5.56
CA PHE A 407 8.09 -11.27 6.09
C PHE A 407 9.19 -10.75 7.00
N ASP A 408 9.53 -9.49 6.86
CA ASP A 408 10.52 -8.79 7.66
C ASP A 408 9.97 -8.40 9.03
N ALA A 409 8.71 -7.95 9.05
CA ALA A 409 8.02 -7.60 10.28
C ALA A 409 6.53 -7.98 10.23
N VAL A 410 5.91 -8.01 11.40
CA VAL A 410 4.45 -8.00 11.58
C VAL A 410 4.07 -6.95 12.62
N VAL A 411 3.01 -6.18 12.37
CA VAL A 411 2.52 -5.12 13.25
C VAL A 411 1.18 -5.51 13.87
N PHE A 412 1.15 -5.70 15.19
CA PHE A 412 -0.05 -6.07 15.93
C PHE A 412 -0.63 -4.85 16.67
N THR A 413 -1.84 -4.46 16.31
CA THR A 413 -2.55 -3.32 16.88
C THR A 413 -3.55 -3.70 17.98
N SER A 414 -3.63 -4.99 18.33
CA SER A 414 -4.45 -5.48 19.45
C SER A 414 -4.15 -6.94 19.77
N SER A 415 -4.50 -7.38 20.97
CA SER A 415 -4.42 -8.79 21.39
C SER A 415 -5.24 -9.73 20.51
N SER A 416 -6.37 -9.26 19.98
CA SER A 416 -7.21 -10.05 19.08
C SER A 416 -6.54 -10.32 17.75
N THR A 417 -5.80 -9.35 17.17
CA THR A 417 -5.06 -9.55 15.92
C THR A 417 -3.97 -10.61 16.07
N VAL A 418 -3.31 -10.67 17.22
CA VAL A 418 -2.33 -11.75 17.53
C VAL A 418 -3.01 -13.11 17.53
N ARG A 419 -4.05 -13.29 18.35
CA ARG A 419 -4.78 -14.57 18.47
C ARG A 419 -5.35 -15.03 17.14
N ASN A 420 -5.94 -14.10 16.39
CA ASN A 420 -6.56 -14.41 15.12
C ASN A 420 -5.53 -14.80 14.06
N LEU A 421 -4.46 -14.02 13.88
CA LEU A 421 -3.41 -14.34 12.90
C LEU A 421 -2.79 -15.70 13.17
N VAL A 422 -2.39 -15.97 14.42
CA VAL A 422 -1.82 -17.27 14.79
C VAL A 422 -2.82 -18.41 14.52
N GLY A 423 -4.11 -18.16 14.75
CA GLY A 423 -5.17 -19.15 14.53
C GLY A 423 -5.44 -19.47 13.06
N ILE A 424 -5.35 -18.49 12.14
CA ILE A 424 -5.65 -18.69 10.70
C ILE A 424 -4.45 -18.97 9.83
N ALA A 425 -3.26 -18.49 10.22
CA ALA A 425 -2.04 -18.56 9.40
C ALA A 425 -0.86 -19.30 10.07
N GLY A 426 -0.97 -19.51 11.38
CA GLY A 426 0.14 -20.03 12.20
C GLY A 426 1.06 -18.92 12.71
N LYS A 427 2.09 -19.32 13.45
CA LYS A 427 3.06 -18.38 14.03
C LYS A 427 3.97 -17.79 12.96
N PRO A 428 4.24 -16.47 12.99
CA PRO A 428 5.33 -15.88 12.23
C PRO A 428 6.67 -16.56 12.53
N HIS A 429 7.54 -16.58 11.53
CA HIS A 429 8.87 -17.18 11.67
C HIS A 429 9.71 -16.43 12.72
N PRO A 430 10.62 -17.09 13.46
CA PRO A 430 11.47 -16.46 14.48
C PRO A 430 12.38 -15.32 13.96
N SER A 431 12.63 -15.24 12.66
CA SER A 431 13.36 -14.10 12.06
C SER A 431 12.51 -12.87 11.85
N THR A 432 11.18 -13.00 11.84
CA THR A 432 10.25 -11.89 11.64
C THR A 432 10.23 -11.00 12.89
N VAL A 433 10.39 -9.70 12.70
CA VAL A 433 10.30 -8.69 13.76
C VAL A 433 8.84 -8.56 14.21
N ILE A 434 8.60 -8.69 15.51
CA ILE A 434 7.27 -8.55 16.12
C ILE A 434 7.13 -7.18 16.73
N ALA A 435 6.29 -6.34 16.13
CA ALA A 435 5.97 -5.01 16.63
C ALA A 435 4.54 -4.98 17.18
N VAL A 436 4.36 -4.41 18.38
CA VAL A 436 3.08 -4.40 19.11
C VAL A 436 2.75 -3.02 19.64
N ILE A 437 1.45 -2.68 19.60
CA ILE A 437 0.94 -1.35 19.96
C ILE A 437 0.99 -1.03 21.46
N GLY A 438 1.05 -2.03 22.33
CA GLY A 438 1.02 -1.79 23.76
C GLY A 438 1.18 -3.05 24.61
N PRO A 439 1.29 -2.90 25.94
CA PRO A 439 1.65 -3.98 26.88
C PRO A 439 0.69 -5.18 26.86
N ALA A 440 -0.62 -4.93 26.73
CA ALA A 440 -1.61 -6.02 26.66
C ALA A 440 -1.44 -6.88 25.40
N THR A 441 -1.08 -6.25 24.28
CA THR A 441 -0.78 -6.95 23.02
C THR A 441 0.54 -7.69 23.11
N ALA A 442 1.55 -7.11 23.78
CA ALA A 442 2.84 -7.75 24.03
C ALA A 442 2.66 -9.05 24.85
N LYS A 443 1.96 -8.97 25.96
CA LYS A 443 1.63 -10.15 26.79
C LYS A 443 0.96 -11.26 25.99
N THR A 444 -0.03 -10.89 25.16
CA THR A 444 -0.71 -11.87 24.29
C THR A 444 0.23 -12.48 23.26
N ALA A 445 1.14 -11.70 22.68
CA ALA A 445 2.14 -12.20 21.73
C ALA A 445 3.08 -13.22 22.42
N GLU A 446 3.57 -12.91 23.61
CA GLU A 446 4.43 -13.79 24.41
C GLU A 446 3.71 -15.08 24.83
N GLU A 447 2.45 -15.02 25.26
CA GLU A 447 1.61 -16.19 25.54
C GLU A 447 1.45 -17.12 24.34
N HIS A 448 1.50 -16.57 23.13
CA HIS A 448 1.51 -17.33 21.88
C HIS A 448 2.92 -17.75 21.45
N GLY A 449 3.97 -17.47 22.26
CA GLY A 449 5.35 -17.83 22.01
C GLY A 449 6.00 -17.00 20.92
N LEU A 450 5.58 -15.77 20.72
CA LEU A 450 6.23 -14.77 19.88
C LEU A 450 7.16 -13.92 20.74
N ARG A 451 8.35 -13.60 20.20
CA ARG A 451 9.27 -12.67 20.87
C ARG A 451 8.93 -11.26 20.42
N VAL A 452 8.53 -10.40 21.31
CA VAL A 452 8.29 -8.99 21.02
C VAL A 452 9.63 -8.27 20.83
N ASP A 453 9.84 -7.66 19.69
CA ASP A 453 11.05 -6.91 19.33
C ASP A 453 10.84 -5.41 19.47
N VAL A 454 9.61 -4.92 19.19
CA VAL A 454 9.25 -3.51 19.22
C VAL A 454 7.93 -3.35 19.99
N LEU A 455 7.94 -2.45 20.97
CA LEU A 455 6.77 -2.02 21.74
C LEU A 455 6.60 -0.52 21.51
N ALA A 456 5.42 -0.08 21.05
CA ALA A 456 5.14 1.34 20.90
C ALA A 456 5.17 2.04 22.27
N PRO A 457 5.72 3.25 22.37
CA PRO A 457 5.79 3.99 23.64
C PRO A 457 4.41 4.42 24.16
N ARG A 458 3.45 4.60 23.26
CA ARG A 458 2.04 4.86 23.54
C ARG A 458 1.18 3.95 22.67
N PRO A 459 -0.07 3.60 23.09
CA PRO A 459 -0.96 2.72 22.33
C PRO A 459 -1.61 3.45 21.15
N ASP A 460 -0.76 3.95 20.26
CA ASP A 460 -1.12 4.69 19.05
C ASP A 460 -0.50 4.02 17.81
N VAL A 461 -1.18 4.13 16.65
CA VAL A 461 -0.77 3.47 15.41
C VAL A 461 0.46 4.15 14.81
N ASP A 462 0.53 5.46 14.84
CA ASP A 462 1.66 6.22 14.29
C ASP A 462 2.92 5.99 15.15
N GLU A 463 2.77 6.00 16.48
CA GLU A 463 3.84 5.66 17.42
C GLU A 463 4.37 4.22 17.22
N LEU A 464 3.49 3.28 16.86
CA LEU A 464 3.90 1.91 16.55
C LEU A 464 4.76 1.86 15.28
N VAL A 465 4.37 2.59 14.25
CA VAL A 465 5.13 2.64 12.99
C VAL A 465 6.46 3.37 13.19
N ASP A 466 6.47 4.48 13.92
CA ASP A 466 7.68 5.23 14.22
C ASP A 466 8.67 4.38 15.04
N ALA A 467 8.19 3.66 16.05
CA ALA A 467 9.03 2.73 16.82
C ALA A 467 9.62 1.59 15.96
N LEU A 468 8.85 1.07 14.99
CA LEU A 468 9.35 0.07 14.04
C LEU A 468 10.38 0.67 13.08
N ALA A 469 10.19 1.91 12.64
CA ALA A 469 11.14 2.63 11.80
C ALA A 469 12.46 2.90 12.56
N ASP A 470 12.39 3.33 13.81
CA ASP A 470 13.57 3.53 14.67
C ASP A 470 14.33 2.23 14.90
N PHE A 471 13.62 1.12 15.08
CA PHE A 471 14.24 -0.20 15.16
C PHE A 471 14.95 -0.56 13.83
N GLY A 472 14.33 -0.30 12.69
CA GLY A 472 14.93 -0.50 11.36
C GLY A 472 16.19 0.35 11.15
N ALA A 473 16.13 1.64 11.51
CA ALA A 473 17.25 2.57 11.44
C ALA A 473 18.42 2.12 12.33
N SER A 474 18.14 1.78 13.59
CA SER A 474 19.15 1.32 14.55
C SER A 474 19.81 0.01 14.07
N ARG A 475 19.03 -0.92 13.55
CA ARG A 475 19.54 -2.17 12.97
C ARG A 475 20.46 -1.90 11.76
N ARG A 476 20.05 -0.98 10.87
CA ARG A 476 20.87 -0.57 9.72
C ARG A 476 22.19 0.04 10.17
N ALA A 477 22.15 0.98 11.11
CA ALA A 477 23.34 1.64 11.66
C ALA A 477 24.31 0.64 12.26
N ALA A 478 23.84 -0.28 13.10
CA ALA A 478 24.66 -1.32 13.70
C ALA A 478 25.32 -2.23 12.66
N MET A 479 24.65 -2.57 11.54
CA MET A 479 25.27 -3.36 10.48
C MET A 479 26.37 -2.58 9.75
N LEU A 480 26.13 -1.31 9.45
CA LEU A 480 27.12 -0.45 8.80
C LEU A 480 28.36 -0.25 9.70
N GLU A 481 28.15 0.00 10.99
CA GLU A 481 29.23 0.14 11.99
C GLU A 481 30.06 -1.15 12.12
N ALA A 482 29.40 -2.31 12.01
CA ALA A 482 30.08 -3.61 12.00
C ALA A 482 30.74 -3.98 10.65
N GLY A 483 30.69 -3.09 9.64
CA GLY A 483 31.19 -3.38 8.29
C GLY A 483 30.45 -4.51 7.57
N GLN A 484 29.19 -4.77 7.97
CA GLN A 484 28.37 -5.84 7.39
C GLN A 484 27.44 -5.27 6.31
N PRO A 485 27.10 -6.05 5.28
CA PRO A 485 26.11 -5.64 4.31
C PRO A 485 24.75 -5.47 5.00
N VAL A 486 24.06 -4.39 4.66
CA VAL A 486 22.69 -4.14 5.16
C VAL A 486 21.76 -5.19 4.55
N THR A 487 21.19 -6.03 5.42
CA THR A 487 20.23 -7.08 5.02
C THR A 487 18.92 -6.95 5.76
N LYS A 488 17.82 -7.36 5.11
CA LYS A 488 16.50 -7.41 5.73
C LYS A 488 16.39 -8.56 6.74
N PRO A 489 15.47 -8.49 7.70
CA PRO A 489 15.24 -9.59 8.66
C PRO A 489 14.96 -10.95 7.99
N SER A 490 14.20 -10.95 6.88
CA SER A 490 13.89 -12.16 6.09
C SER A 490 15.09 -12.76 5.38
N GLU A 491 16.17 -12.01 5.14
CA GLU A 491 17.40 -12.45 4.48
C GLU A 491 18.40 -13.05 5.46
N ARG A 492 18.11 -13.02 6.77
CA ARG A 492 18.97 -13.54 7.81
C ARG A 492 19.06 -15.07 7.69
N LYS A 493 20.22 -15.59 7.27
CA LYS A 493 20.48 -17.04 7.29
C LYS A 493 20.35 -17.53 8.73
N PRO A 494 19.62 -18.64 9.00
CA PRO A 494 19.63 -19.24 10.33
C PRO A 494 21.08 -19.52 10.72
N SER A 495 21.54 -18.94 11.84
CA SER A 495 22.84 -19.30 12.37
C SER A 495 22.81 -20.80 12.64
N SER A 496 23.72 -21.53 12.05
CA SER A 496 23.99 -22.93 12.41
C SER A 496 24.48 -22.96 13.88
N ARG A 497 23.56 -22.95 14.83
CA ARG A 497 23.87 -23.22 16.23
C ARG A 497 24.42 -24.66 16.25
N LYS A 498 25.74 -24.76 16.37
CA LYS A 498 26.35 -26.00 16.84
C LYS A 498 25.62 -26.44 18.10
N LYS A 499 24.90 -27.58 18.03
CA LYS A 499 24.44 -28.26 19.23
C LYS A 499 25.69 -28.53 20.06
N VAL A 500 25.88 -27.79 21.14
CA VAL A 500 26.81 -28.20 22.19
C VAL A 500 26.25 -29.49 22.73
N ARG A 501 26.89 -30.62 22.37
CA ARG A 501 26.68 -31.90 23.03
C ARG A 501 27.25 -31.71 24.44
N THR A 502 26.39 -31.57 25.41
CA THR A 502 26.73 -31.88 26.81
C THR A 502 27.01 -33.38 26.91
N GLN A 503 28.27 -33.72 27.19
CA GLN A 503 28.64 -35.03 27.69
C GLN A 503 28.20 -35.21 29.15
#